data_40daffed1f4074ab76d47751ef1f33d4
#
_entry.id   40daffed1f4074ab76d47751ef1f33d4
#
_cell.length_a   1.000
_cell.length_b   1.000
_cell.length_c   1.000
_cell.angle_alpha   90.00
_cell.angle_beta   90.00
_cell.angle_gamma   90.00
#
_symmetry.space_group_name_H-M   'P 1'
#
loop_
_entity.id
_entity.type
_entity.pdbx_description
1 polymer ?
#
loop_
_entity_poly.entity_id
_entity_poly.type
_entity_poly.pdbx_seq_one_letter_code
_entity_poly.pdbx_strand_id
1 'polypeptide(L)'
;MPRELLILRHAKSDWDSVATSDFDRPLAKRGKSDAPKVGAWLYREGLVPDLVVSSPAERAKQTASKVCKCLDIKKKQILWDVDIYEAEVPKLLSVLGRCSPEAATVLLVGHNPGLEELLMHLVGEDLEIPDDGKLLPTATVARLEMPDDWSALPCGSAQLISITRPKSLKG
;
A
#
# COMPACT_ATOMS: atom_id res chain seq x y z
N MET A 1 -10.89 -0.20 -19.74
CA MET A 1 -9.49 -0.32 -19.28
C MET A 1 -9.48 -1.01 -17.94
N PRO A 2 -8.63 -2.01 -17.74
CA PRO A 2 -8.55 -2.67 -16.44
C PRO A 2 -8.01 -1.69 -15.39
N ARG A 3 -8.55 -1.81 -14.19
CA ARG A 3 -8.05 -1.02 -13.06
C ARG A 3 -7.04 -1.85 -12.30
N GLU A 4 -6.09 -1.16 -11.65
CA GLU A 4 -5.09 -1.82 -10.82
C GLU A 4 -5.04 -1.18 -9.44
N LEU A 5 -4.81 -2.03 -8.44
CA LEU A 5 -4.58 -1.60 -7.07
C LEU A 5 -3.18 -2.03 -6.66
N LEU A 6 -2.42 -1.08 -6.15
CA LEU A 6 -1.12 -1.34 -5.55
C LEU A 6 -1.30 -1.20 -4.03
N ILE A 7 -1.20 -2.31 -3.31
CA ILE A 7 -1.30 -2.32 -1.85
C ILE A 7 0.12 -2.29 -1.30
N LEU A 8 0.46 -1.24 -0.57
CA LEU A 8 1.80 -1.05 0.00
C LEU A 8 1.72 -0.94 1.51
N ARG A 9 2.31 -1.89 2.22
CA ARG A 9 2.48 -1.77 3.67
C ARG A 9 3.62 -0.78 3.95
N HIS A 10 3.44 0.07 4.97
CA HIS A 10 4.50 1.00 5.37
C HIS A 10 5.84 0.28 5.58
N ALA A 11 6.94 0.98 5.40
CA ALA A 11 8.28 0.44 5.58
C ALA A 11 8.60 0.24 7.07
N LYS A 12 9.74 -0.35 7.36
CA LYS A 12 10.14 -0.69 8.74
C LYS A 12 10.11 0.54 9.64
N SER A 13 9.40 0.44 10.74
CA SER A 13 9.25 1.54 11.70
C SER A 13 10.17 1.37 12.90
N ASP A 14 10.44 2.49 13.59
CA ASP A 14 11.37 2.57 14.71
C ASP A 14 10.64 2.40 16.04
N TRP A 15 10.74 1.20 16.63
CA TRP A 15 10.14 0.89 17.93
C TRP A 15 10.88 1.53 19.11
N ASP A 16 12.12 1.99 18.88
CA ASP A 16 12.96 2.63 19.92
C ASP A 16 12.86 4.15 19.89
N SER A 17 11.96 4.70 19.07
CA SER A 17 11.82 6.14 18.92
C SER A 17 11.25 6.76 20.21
N VAL A 18 11.49 8.07 20.35
CA VAL A 18 10.95 8.87 21.46
C VAL A 18 9.51 9.34 21.20
N ALA A 19 8.86 8.82 20.16
CA ALA A 19 7.49 9.16 19.84
C ALA A 19 6.57 8.80 21.01
N THR A 20 5.61 9.67 21.29
CA THR A 20 4.69 9.52 22.42
C THR A 20 3.51 8.60 22.13
N SER A 21 3.30 8.25 20.87
CA SER A 21 2.18 7.39 20.44
C SER A 21 2.57 6.53 19.26
N ASP A 22 1.82 5.43 19.07
CA ASP A 22 1.99 4.58 17.89
C ASP A 22 1.80 5.38 16.59
N PHE A 23 0.81 6.27 16.57
CA PHE A 23 0.52 7.10 15.40
C PHE A 23 1.72 7.93 14.95
N ASP A 24 2.50 8.42 15.89
CA ASP A 24 3.65 9.30 15.62
C ASP A 24 4.97 8.54 15.43
N ARG A 25 4.96 7.21 15.52
CA ARG A 25 6.17 6.41 15.39
C ARG A 25 6.73 6.47 13.95
N PRO A 26 7.99 6.95 13.79
CA PRO A 26 8.56 7.16 12.46
C PRO A 26 9.17 5.88 11.88
N LEU A 27 9.70 5.99 10.66
CA LEU A 27 10.47 4.93 10.04
C LEU A 27 11.81 4.73 10.76
N ALA A 28 12.23 3.46 10.86
CA ALA A 28 13.59 3.10 11.23
C ALA A 28 14.52 3.36 10.03
N LYS A 29 15.82 3.27 10.27
CA LYS A 29 16.85 3.46 9.23
C LYS A 29 16.60 2.55 8.02
N ARG A 30 16.30 1.26 8.25
CA ARG A 30 15.99 0.32 7.17
C ARG A 30 14.76 0.75 6.37
N GLY A 31 13.73 1.25 7.05
CA GLY A 31 12.52 1.72 6.38
C GLY A 31 12.79 2.92 5.48
N LYS A 32 13.64 3.83 5.93
CA LYS A 32 14.04 5.01 5.14
C LYS A 32 14.82 4.61 3.88
N SER A 33 15.48 3.46 3.91
CA SER A 33 16.21 2.90 2.78
C SER A 33 15.30 2.09 1.85
N ASP A 34 14.38 1.29 2.43
CA ASP A 34 13.49 0.42 1.64
C ASP A 34 12.45 1.19 0.83
N ALA A 35 11.90 2.26 1.38
CA ALA A 35 10.84 3.00 0.70
C ALA A 35 11.27 3.56 -0.66
N PRO A 36 12.44 4.22 -0.80
CA PRO A 36 12.91 4.67 -2.12
C PRO A 36 13.17 3.53 -3.09
N LYS A 37 13.62 2.36 -2.62
CA LYS A 37 13.81 1.18 -3.49
C LYS A 37 12.51 0.77 -4.14
N VAL A 38 11.43 0.74 -3.36
CA VAL A 38 10.10 0.40 -3.86
C VAL A 38 9.63 1.45 -4.87
N GLY A 39 9.81 2.73 -4.55
CA GLY A 39 9.44 3.81 -5.47
C GLY A 39 10.18 3.74 -6.79
N ALA A 40 11.49 3.49 -6.75
CA ALA A 40 12.30 3.34 -7.95
C ALA A 40 11.87 2.13 -8.79
N TRP A 41 11.54 1.03 -8.12
CA TRP A 41 11.04 -0.16 -8.80
C TRP A 41 9.70 0.10 -9.49
N LEU A 42 8.76 0.75 -8.80
CA LEU A 42 7.47 1.11 -9.41
C LEU A 42 7.68 1.97 -10.65
N TYR A 43 8.59 2.93 -10.59
CA TYR A 43 8.90 3.78 -11.73
C TYR A 43 9.44 2.97 -12.92
N ARG A 44 10.41 2.08 -12.66
CA ARG A 44 11.00 1.23 -13.72
C ARG A 44 9.98 0.31 -14.36
N GLU A 45 9.00 -0.16 -13.59
CA GLU A 45 7.95 -1.06 -14.08
C GLU A 45 6.79 -0.32 -14.75
N GLY A 46 6.84 1.00 -14.80
CA GLY A 46 5.76 1.80 -15.38
C GLY A 46 4.50 1.80 -14.53
N LEU A 47 4.62 1.51 -13.24
CA LEU A 47 3.49 1.42 -12.31
C LEU A 47 3.29 2.74 -11.57
N VAL A 48 3.07 3.82 -12.32
CA VAL A 48 2.82 5.14 -11.74
C VAL A 48 1.32 5.28 -11.48
N PRO A 49 0.89 5.41 -10.21
CA PRO A 49 -0.53 5.51 -9.91
C PRO A 49 -1.12 6.86 -10.33
N ASP A 50 -2.40 6.85 -10.68
CA ASP A 50 -3.18 8.08 -10.93
C ASP A 50 -3.61 8.72 -9.62
N LEU A 51 -3.73 7.91 -8.56
CA LEU A 51 -4.23 8.35 -7.27
C LEU A 51 -3.45 7.64 -6.17
N VAL A 52 -3.02 8.41 -5.18
CA VAL A 52 -2.34 7.87 -4.00
C VAL A 52 -3.17 8.22 -2.78
N VAL A 53 -3.55 7.19 -2.00
CA VAL A 53 -4.24 7.39 -0.73
C VAL A 53 -3.45 6.68 0.35
N SER A 54 -3.19 7.37 1.46
CA SER A 54 -2.31 6.86 2.51
C SER A 54 -2.84 7.17 3.90
N SER A 55 -2.55 6.25 4.82
CA SER A 55 -2.69 6.53 6.24
C SER A 55 -1.82 7.74 6.61
N PRO A 56 -2.29 8.64 7.47
CA PRO A 56 -1.48 9.77 7.94
C PRO A 56 -0.57 9.43 9.13
N ALA A 57 -0.58 8.19 9.62
CA ALA A 57 0.38 7.77 10.65
C ALA A 57 1.80 8.01 10.15
N GLU A 58 2.70 8.47 11.01
CA GLU A 58 4.02 8.97 10.58
C GLU A 58 4.79 7.98 9.72
N ARG A 59 4.83 6.70 10.10
CA ARG A 59 5.54 5.66 9.33
C ARG A 59 4.95 5.45 7.93
N ALA A 60 3.63 5.53 7.79
CA ALA A 60 2.98 5.42 6.48
C ALA A 60 3.17 6.69 5.66
N LYS A 61 3.07 7.84 6.32
CA LYS A 61 3.28 9.15 5.71
C LYS A 61 4.69 9.27 5.12
N GLN A 62 5.70 8.86 5.87
CA GLN A 62 7.08 8.87 5.39
C GLN A 62 7.28 7.89 4.23
N THR A 63 6.68 6.70 4.30
CA THR A 63 6.74 5.71 3.23
C THR A 63 6.13 6.27 1.95
N ALA A 64 4.90 6.76 2.03
CA ALA A 64 4.18 7.31 0.87
C ALA A 64 4.94 8.47 0.25
N SER A 65 5.46 9.38 1.07
CA SER A 65 6.20 10.55 0.59
C SER A 65 7.47 10.16 -0.16
N LYS A 66 8.22 9.19 0.37
CA LYS A 66 9.47 8.73 -0.25
C LYS A 66 9.21 7.97 -1.56
N VAL A 67 8.19 7.11 -1.57
CA VAL A 67 7.80 6.38 -2.78
C VAL A 67 7.34 7.37 -3.86
N CYS A 68 6.47 8.30 -3.51
CA CYS A 68 5.93 9.27 -4.46
C CYS A 68 7.00 10.20 -5.01
N LYS A 69 8.02 10.52 -4.22
CA LYS A 69 9.15 11.32 -4.70
C LYS A 69 9.85 10.64 -5.88
N CYS A 70 10.00 9.31 -5.82
CA CYS A 70 10.58 8.54 -6.93
C CYS A 70 9.69 8.53 -8.17
N LEU A 71 8.39 8.73 -8.00
CA LEU A 71 7.39 8.70 -9.07
C LEU A 71 7.06 10.10 -9.60
N ASP A 72 7.76 11.13 -9.13
CA ASP A 72 7.48 12.53 -9.45
C ASP A 72 6.05 12.94 -9.07
N ILE A 73 5.54 12.36 -8.00
CA ILE A 73 4.25 12.72 -7.40
C ILE A 73 4.53 13.57 -6.17
N LYS A 74 4.00 14.79 -6.17
CA LYS A 74 4.24 15.74 -5.07
C LYS A 74 3.44 15.34 -3.82
N LYS A 75 4.02 15.60 -2.66
CA LYS A 75 3.37 15.28 -1.37
C LYS A 75 1.96 15.85 -1.27
N LYS A 76 1.74 17.06 -1.80
CA LYS A 76 0.41 17.71 -1.79
C LYS A 76 -0.63 16.98 -2.63
N GLN A 77 -0.20 16.06 -3.50
CA GLN A 77 -1.09 15.25 -4.33
C GLN A 77 -1.53 13.96 -3.64
N ILE A 78 -0.92 13.62 -2.50
CA ILE A 78 -1.29 12.43 -1.73
C ILE A 78 -2.53 12.74 -0.90
N LEU A 79 -3.53 11.85 -0.97
CA LEU A 79 -4.73 11.97 -0.15
C LEU A 79 -4.48 11.24 1.17
N TRP A 80 -4.43 12.00 2.26
CA TRP A 80 -4.25 11.45 3.60
C TRP A 80 -5.61 11.10 4.18
N ASP A 81 -5.81 9.83 4.54
CA ASP A 81 -7.11 9.36 5.04
C ASP A 81 -6.93 8.60 6.36
N VAL A 82 -7.38 9.21 7.45
CA VAL A 82 -7.26 8.62 8.78
C VAL A 82 -8.03 7.30 8.90
N ASP A 83 -9.03 7.08 8.06
CA ASP A 83 -9.79 5.84 8.06
C ASP A 83 -8.95 4.62 7.66
N ILE A 84 -7.75 4.83 7.14
CA ILE A 84 -6.81 3.73 6.83
C ILE A 84 -6.08 3.27 8.09
N TYR A 85 -5.90 4.15 9.08
CA TYR A 85 -5.19 3.83 10.30
C TYR A 85 -6.02 2.87 11.16
N GLU A 86 -5.42 1.74 11.54
CA GLU A 86 -6.07 0.68 12.33
C GLU A 86 -7.37 0.16 11.68
N ALA A 87 -7.44 0.18 10.36
CA ALA A 87 -8.66 -0.16 9.64
C ALA A 87 -8.85 -1.66 9.46
N GLU A 88 -10.10 -2.09 9.53
CA GLU A 88 -10.54 -3.41 9.10
C GLU A 88 -11.02 -3.34 7.65
N VAL A 89 -11.31 -4.50 7.05
CA VAL A 89 -11.67 -4.58 5.63
C VAL A 89 -12.84 -3.66 5.24
N PRO A 90 -13.97 -3.62 5.98
CA PRO A 90 -15.07 -2.74 5.55
C PRO A 90 -14.66 -1.28 5.42
N LYS A 91 -13.80 -0.79 6.33
CA LYS A 91 -13.34 0.59 6.27
C LYS A 91 -12.41 0.82 5.09
N LEU A 92 -11.50 -0.13 4.81
CA LEU A 92 -10.62 -0.04 3.65
C LEU A 92 -11.40 -0.07 2.35
N LEU A 93 -12.45 -0.90 2.26
CA LEU A 93 -13.32 -0.91 1.08
C LEU A 93 -14.04 0.42 0.92
N SER A 94 -14.45 1.04 2.01
CA SER A 94 -15.06 2.36 1.99
C SER A 94 -14.09 3.43 1.47
N VAL A 95 -12.82 3.36 1.89
CA VAL A 95 -11.77 4.27 1.41
C VAL A 95 -11.62 4.13 -0.11
N LEU A 96 -11.52 2.90 -0.61
CA LEU A 96 -11.42 2.65 -2.06
C LEU A 96 -12.66 3.13 -2.80
N GLY A 97 -13.85 2.93 -2.20
CA GLY A 97 -15.11 3.37 -2.80
C GLY A 97 -15.24 4.87 -2.94
N ARG A 98 -14.48 5.64 -2.16
CA ARG A 98 -14.45 7.09 -2.25
C ARG A 98 -13.43 7.62 -3.26
N CYS A 99 -12.62 6.73 -3.83
CA CYS A 99 -11.64 7.12 -4.86
C CYS A 99 -12.36 7.59 -6.12
N SER A 100 -11.69 8.45 -6.88
CA SER A 100 -12.23 8.90 -8.16
C SER A 100 -12.60 7.71 -9.02
N PRO A 101 -13.83 7.63 -9.56
CA PRO A 101 -14.23 6.52 -10.42
C PRO A 101 -13.41 6.45 -11.72
N GLU A 102 -12.70 7.52 -12.07
CA GLU A 102 -11.87 7.55 -13.27
C GLU A 102 -10.43 7.09 -13.02
N ALA A 103 -10.05 6.90 -11.75
CA ALA A 103 -8.69 6.46 -11.44
C ALA A 103 -8.46 5.04 -11.97
N ALA A 104 -7.45 4.86 -12.80
CA ALA A 104 -7.11 3.56 -13.38
C ALA A 104 -6.21 2.77 -12.43
N THR A 105 -5.24 3.43 -11.80
CA THR A 105 -4.31 2.80 -10.86
C THR A 105 -4.28 3.58 -9.56
N VAL A 106 -4.58 2.89 -8.45
CA VAL A 106 -4.58 3.47 -7.11
C VAL A 106 -3.46 2.83 -6.30
N LEU A 107 -2.67 3.66 -5.62
CA LEU A 107 -1.71 3.21 -4.61
C LEU A 107 -2.32 3.45 -3.23
N LEU A 108 -2.48 2.38 -2.46
CA LEU A 108 -2.99 2.40 -1.09
C LEU A 108 -1.84 2.08 -0.13
N VAL A 109 -1.49 3.02 0.74
CA VAL A 109 -0.42 2.83 1.73
C VAL A 109 -1.04 2.72 3.12
N GLY A 110 -0.74 1.65 3.82
CA GLY A 110 -1.34 1.42 5.13
C GLY A 110 -0.61 0.40 5.98
N HIS A 111 -1.38 -0.32 6.76
CA HIS A 111 -0.89 -1.13 7.86
C HIS A 111 -1.46 -2.55 7.84
N ASN A 112 -0.72 -3.50 8.42
CA ASN A 112 -1.24 -4.81 8.77
C ASN A 112 -1.87 -4.78 10.16
N PRO A 113 -2.83 -5.65 10.47
CA PRO A 113 -3.30 -6.75 9.62
C PRO A 113 -4.31 -6.33 8.54
N GLY A 114 -4.77 -5.08 8.55
CA GLY A 114 -5.83 -4.62 7.64
C GLY A 114 -5.52 -4.86 6.18
N LEU A 115 -4.30 -4.54 5.73
CA LEU A 115 -3.93 -4.72 4.33
C LEU A 115 -3.88 -6.19 3.92
N GLU A 116 -3.37 -7.07 4.78
CA GLU A 116 -3.38 -8.51 4.49
C GLU A 116 -4.80 -9.05 4.40
N GLU A 117 -5.67 -8.63 5.31
CA GLU A 117 -7.07 -9.02 5.30
C GLU A 117 -7.78 -8.50 4.05
N LEU A 118 -7.48 -7.28 3.62
CA LEU A 118 -8.01 -6.72 2.38
C LEU A 118 -7.57 -7.54 1.18
N LEU A 119 -6.30 -7.91 1.12
CA LEU A 119 -5.77 -8.74 0.04
C LEU A 119 -6.47 -10.10 0.00
N MET A 120 -6.66 -10.74 1.15
CA MET A 120 -7.40 -12.01 1.25
C MET A 120 -8.85 -11.86 0.77
N HIS A 121 -9.50 -10.76 1.13
CA HIS A 121 -10.87 -10.48 0.69
C HIS A 121 -10.95 -10.33 -0.83
N LEU A 122 -10.06 -9.53 -1.40
CA LEU A 122 -10.09 -9.20 -2.83
C LEU A 122 -9.75 -10.39 -3.71
N VAL A 123 -8.75 -11.19 -3.34
CA VAL A 123 -8.32 -12.34 -4.13
C VAL A 123 -9.15 -13.58 -3.83
N GLY A 124 -9.54 -13.75 -2.58
CA GLY A 124 -10.35 -14.91 -2.17
C GLY A 124 -9.52 -16.17 -2.00
N GLU A 125 -10.13 -17.32 -2.30
CA GLU A 125 -9.55 -18.63 -2.03
C GLU A 125 -8.31 -18.96 -2.87
N ASP A 126 -8.11 -18.25 -3.98
CA ASP A 126 -6.96 -18.49 -4.86
C ASP A 126 -5.65 -17.89 -4.34
N LEU A 127 -5.72 -17.16 -3.22
CA LEU A 127 -4.53 -16.52 -2.66
C LEU A 127 -3.63 -17.56 -1.98
N GLU A 128 -2.38 -17.64 -2.46
CA GLU A 128 -1.38 -18.52 -1.87
C GLU A 128 -0.58 -17.77 -0.81
N ILE A 129 -0.42 -18.38 0.36
CA ILE A 129 0.40 -17.82 1.43
C ILE A 129 1.85 -18.28 1.23
N PRO A 130 2.84 -17.38 1.24
CA PRO A 130 4.23 -17.77 1.12
C PRO A 130 4.69 -18.77 2.20
N ASP A 131 5.74 -19.51 1.91
CA ASP A 131 6.26 -20.55 2.81
C ASP A 131 6.65 -20.01 4.19
N ASP A 132 7.11 -18.75 4.26
CA ASP A 132 7.48 -18.12 5.53
C ASP A 132 6.27 -17.57 6.31
N GLY A 133 5.06 -17.73 5.77
CA GLY A 133 3.84 -17.28 6.40
C GLY A 133 3.61 -15.76 6.35
N LYS A 134 4.49 -15.02 5.67
CA LYS A 134 4.43 -13.57 5.62
C LYS A 134 3.88 -13.10 4.29
N LEU A 135 2.61 -12.72 4.29
CA LEU A 135 1.93 -12.26 3.07
C LEU A 135 2.41 -10.87 2.63
N LEU A 136 2.40 -9.90 3.56
CA LEU A 136 2.83 -8.53 3.30
C LEU A 136 3.81 -8.06 4.39
N PRO A 137 5.10 -8.41 4.29
CA PRO A 137 6.12 -7.78 5.13
C PRO A 137 6.18 -6.26 4.89
N THR A 138 6.93 -5.53 5.74
CA THR A 138 7.07 -4.08 5.58
C THR A 138 7.59 -3.72 4.18
N ALA A 139 7.12 -2.61 3.63
CA ALA A 139 7.47 -2.07 2.31
C ALA A 139 7.22 -3.04 1.15
N THR A 140 6.35 -4.02 1.36
CA THR A 140 5.98 -4.98 0.32
C THR A 140 4.79 -4.46 -0.46
N VAL A 141 4.82 -4.63 -1.78
CA VAL A 141 3.76 -4.20 -2.69
C VAL A 141 3.04 -5.41 -3.27
N ALA A 142 1.72 -5.44 -3.13
CA ALA A 142 0.87 -6.38 -3.85
C ALA A 142 0.21 -5.64 -5.01
N ARG A 143 0.34 -6.17 -6.21
CA ARG A 143 -0.25 -5.61 -7.43
C ARG A 143 -1.43 -6.48 -7.83
N LEU A 144 -2.61 -5.86 -7.96
CA LEU A 144 -3.85 -6.57 -8.28
C LEU A 144 -4.52 -5.96 -9.50
N GLU A 145 -5.10 -6.82 -10.34
CA GLU A 145 -6.05 -6.39 -11.35
C GLU A 145 -7.43 -6.32 -10.69
N MET A 146 -8.11 -5.19 -10.86
CA MET A 146 -9.35 -4.87 -10.16
C MET A 146 -10.54 -4.80 -11.10
N PRO A 147 -11.77 -5.00 -10.58
CA PRO A 147 -12.99 -4.72 -11.37
C PRO A 147 -13.11 -3.22 -11.67
N ASP A 148 -14.03 -2.88 -12.56
CA ASP A 148 -14.17 -1.52 -13.09
C ASP A 148 -14.73 -0.50 -12.11
N ASP A 149 -15.31 -0.95 -11.01
CA ASP A 149 -16.00 -0.05 -10.05
C ASP A 149 -15.35 -0.15 -8.67
N TRP A 150 -14.67 0.92 -8.26
CA TRP A 150 -14.02 0.99 -6.94
C TRP A 150 -15.00 0.86 -5.77
N SER A 151 -16.29 1.11 -6.00
CA SER A 151 -17.31 1.00 -4.93
C SER A 151 -17.97 -0.37 -4.88
N ALA A 152 -17.62 -1.28 -5.78
CA ALA A 152 -18.23 -2.62 -5.86
C ALA A 152 -17.11 -3.68 -5.91
N LEU A 153 -16.53 -3.98 -4.74
CA LEU A 153 -15.40 -4.88 -4.61
C LEU A 153 -15.77 -6.09 -3.73
N PRO A 154 -16.62 -7.01 -4.26
CA PRO A 154 -16.99 -8.19 -3.48
C PRO A 154 -15.81 -9.14 -3.31
N CYS A 155 -15.95 -10.11 -2.41
CA CYS A 155 -14.93 -11.11 -2.15
C CYS A 155 -14.58 -11.86 -3.44
N GLY A 156 -13.28 -12.02 -3.69
CA GLY A 156 -12.81 -12.76 -4.87
C GLY A 156 -12.93 -12.01 -6.19
N SER A 157 -13.17 -10.69 -6.14
CA SER A 157 -13.38 -9.90 -7.36
C SER A 157 -12.09 -9.45 -8.05
N ALA A 158 -10.93 -9.59 -7.41
CA ALA A 158 -9.65 -9.15 -7.94
C ALA A 158 -8.72 -10.32 -8.24
N GLN A 159 -7.72 -10.08 -9.09
CA GLN A 159 -6.69 -11.07 -9.39
C GLN A 159 -5.33 -10.54 -8.95
N LEU A 160 -4.61 -11.35 -8.19
CA LEU A 160 -3.25 -10.99 -7.78
C LEU A 160 -2.30 -11.18 -8.96
N ILE A 161 -1.59 -10.10 -9.32
CA ILE A 161 -0.59 -10.13 -10.38
C ILE A 161 0.78 -10.48 -9.80
N SER A 162 1.17 -9.81 -8.71
CA SER A 162 2.48 -10.03 -8.09
C SER A 162 2.52 -9.51 -6.67
N ILE A 163 3.46 -10.06 -5.89
CA ILE A 163 3.84 -9.51 -4.59
C ILE A 163 5.36 -9.30 -4.65
N THR A 164 5.80 -8.08 -4.40
CA THR A 164 7.21 -7.71 -4.49
C THR A 164 7.70 -7.17 -3.15
N ARG A 165 8.75 -7.81 -2.62
CA ARG A 165 9.37 -7.43 -1.34
C ARG A 165 10.62 -6.59 -1.59
N PRO A 166 10.93 -5.61 -0.72
CA PRO A 166 12.13 -4.77 -0.91
C PRO A 166 13.41 -5.59 -0.96
N LYS A 167 13.51 -6.70 -0.22
CA LYS A 167 14.71 -7.54 -0.23
C LYS A 167 15.00 -8.20 -1.58
N SER A 168 14.00 -8.30 -2.46
CA SER A 168 14.18 -8.84 -3.81
C SER A 168 14.59 -7.76 -4.80
N LEU A 169 14.65 -6.49 -4.38
CA LEU A 169 14.98 -5.36 -5.24
C LEU A 169 16.44 -4.94 -5.02
N LYS A 170 17.14 -4.70 -6.11
CA LYS A 170 18.49 -4.17 -6.05
C LYS A 170 18.42 -2.66 -5.83
N GLY A 171 19.17 -2.20 -4.86
CA GLY A 171 19.19 -0.81 -4.42
C GLY A 171 19.69 0.19 -5.40
#